data_fe3d7c4c1627562141ba44b2682ef8ef
#
_entry.id   fe3d7c4c1627562141ba44b2682ef8ef
#
_cell.length_a   1.000
_cell.length_b   1.000
_cell.length_c   1.000
_cell.angle_alpha   90.00
_cell.angle_beta   90.00
_cell.angle_gamma   90.00
#
_symmetry.space_group_name_H-M   'P 1'
#
loop_
_entity.id
_entity.type
_entity.pdbx_description
1 polymer ?
#
loop_
_entity_poly.entity_id
_entity_poly.type
_entity_poly.pdbx_seq_one_letter_code
_entity_poly.pdbx_strand_id
1 'polypeptide(L)'
;RNVELNCDNGGFSTMSRVIWIVEKDGKEGRAEPYLGSQDGILNHQISLMPSTLEGKIVRLSDKIAYINHDIDDAIRAQVLQEEDIPVKYREVLGFSTQERLNTLIHDIIEQSWEKNEICMSPDVAQAMQGLRQFMFQNVYTNPVAKGEETKAKELLERLFVYYLKHIELLPRYYLQMLEDGEENDRVVCDYIAGMTDTYAVKKFTEFFIPESWKN
;
A
#
# COMPACT_ATOMS: atom_id res chain seq x y z
N ARG A 1 2.14 28.70 -1.15
CA ARG A 1 3.26 27.72 -1.04
C ARG A 1 2.60 26.36 -0.98
N ASN A 2 2.74 25.59 -2.06
CA ASN A 2 2.32 24.21 -2.11
C ASN A 2 3.18 23.46 -1.09
N VAL A 3 2.56 23.00 -0.02
CA VAL A 3 3.15 21.99 0.85
C VAL A 3 2.96 20.69 0.07
N GLU A 4 3.93 20.34 -0.77
CA GLU A 4 4.07 18.97 -1.19
C GLU A 4 4.34 18.18 0.09
N LEU A 5 3.45 17.25 0.43
CA LEU A 5 3.66 16.25 1.47
C LEU A 5 4.75 15.29 0.97
N ASN A 6 5.95 15.83 0.83
CA ASN A 6 7.15 15.06 0.54
C ASN A 6 7.73 14.66 1.90
N CYS A 7 7.25 13.53 2.44
CA CYS A 7 7.82 12.91 3.65
C CYS A 7 9.28 12.45 3.43
N ASP A 8 9.87 12.76 2.27
CA ASP A 8 11.25 12.43 1.90
C ASP A 8 12.29 13.50 2.28
N ASN A 9 11.91 14.54 3.03
CA ASN A 9 12.85 15.54 3.52
C ASN A 9 13.66 14.96 4.70
N GLY A 10 14.63 14.13 4.40
CA GLY A 10 15.55 13.62 5.40
C GLY A 10 16.23 12.30 5.06
N GLY A 11 16.20 11.84 3.82
CA GLY A 11 17.02 10.70 3.37
C GLY A 11 16.52 9.30 3.78
N PHE A 12 15.33 9.19 4.39
CA PHE A 12 14.69 7.92 4.69
C PHE A 12 13.49 7.70 3.76
N SER A 13 13.55 6.64 2.95
CA SER A 13 12.37 6.19 2.21
C SER A 13 11.30 5.66 3.18
N THR A 14 10.04 5.58 2.74
CA THR A 14 8.94 4.98 3.52
C THR A 14 9.31 3.59 4.02
N MET A 15 10.05 2.80 3.22
CA MET A 15 10.52 1.47 3.60
C MET A 15 11.56 1.48 4.71
N SER A 16 12.49 2.43 4.69
CA SER A 16 13.46 2.62 5.77
C SER A 16 12.76 2.97 7.09
N ARG A 17 11.64 3.73 7.03
CA ARG A 17 10.83 4.05 8.20
C ARG A 17 10.10 2.84 8.76
N VAL A 18 9.52 1.99 7.91
CA VAL A 18 8.90 0.74 8.35
C VAL A 18 9.91 -0.15 9.07
N ILE A 19 11.12 -0.29 8.54
CA ILE A 19 12.18 -1.06 9.20
C ILE A 19 12.55 -0.44 10.54
N TRP A 20 12.73 0.87 10.61
CA TRP A 20 13.03 1.56 11.87
C TRP A 20 11.95 1.31 12.93
N ILE A 21 10.65 1.35 12.57
CA ILE A 21 9.54 1.03 13.48
C ILE A 21 9.66 -0.42 13.97
N VAL A 22 9.90 -1.36 13.07
CA VAL A 22 10.03 -2.79 13.40
C VAL A 22 11.23 -3.05 14.29
N GLU A 23 12.37 -2.38 14.05
CA GLU A 23 13.57 -2.46 14.90
C GLU A 23 13.35 -1.85 16.29
N LYS A 24 12.63 -0.72 16.37
CA LYS A 24 12.28 -0.08 17.63
C LYS A 24 11.38 -0.98 18.48
N ASP A 25 10.36 -1.58 17.87
CA ASP A 25 9.47 -2.55 18.51
C ASP A 25 10.22 -3.82 18.96
N GLY A 26 11.24 -4.26 18.20
CA GLY A 26 12.09 -5.39 18.56
C GLY A 26 12.91 -5.15 19.83
N LYS A 27 13.46 -3.94 20.01
CA LYS A 27 14.20 -3.54 21.23
C LYS A 27 13.33 -3.50 22.49
N GLU A 28 12.02 -3.36 22.34
CA GLU A 28 11.06 -3.40 23.45
C GLU A 28 10.61 -4.83 23.81
N GLY A 29 11.32 -5.87 23.33
CA GLY A 29 11.05 -7.29 23.62
C GLY A 29 10.08 -7.97 22.64
N ARG A 30 9.78 -7.32 21.53
CA ARG A 30 9.12 -7.92 20.37
C ARG A 30 10.19 -8.42 19.41
N ALA A 31 9.92 -9.52 18.69
CA ALA A 31 10.92 -10.22 17.87
C ALA A 31 11.72 -9.28 16.96
N GLU A 32 13.06 -9.30 17.11
CA GLU A 32 13.95 -8.59 16.18
C GLU A 32 13.76 -9.18 14.76
N PRO A 33 13.56 -8.32 13.75
CA PRO A 33 13.41 -8.80 12.39
C PRO A 33 14.74 -9.39 11.91
N TYR A 34 14.70 -10.62 11.47
CA TYR A 34 15.83 -11.27 10.82
C TYR A 34 16.30 -10.46 9.60
N LEU A 35 17.62 -10.41 9.33
CA LEU A 35 18.20 -9.65 8.22
C LEU A 35 17.53 -9.92 6.85
N GLY A 36 17.10 -11.16 6.61
CA GLY A 36 16.34 -11.54 5.43
C GLY A 36 14.95 -10.91 5.36
N SER A 37 14.31 -10.65 6.51
CA SER A 37 13.02 -9.96 6.57
C SER A 37 13.18 -8.48 6.27
N GLN A 38 14.24 -7.84 6.75
CA GLN A 38 14.56 -6.44 6.42
C GLN A 38 14.85 -6.28 4.93
N ASP A 39 15.65 -7.17 4.34
CA ASP A 39 15.91 -7.20 2.90
C ASP A 39 14.62 -7.37 2.10
N GLY A 40 13.74 -8.30 2.51
CA GLY A 40 12.43 -8.51 1.90
C GLY A 40 11.55 -7.26 1.93
N ILE A 41 11.48 -6.57 3.08
CA ILE A 41 10.70 -5.33 3.24
C ILE A 41 11.27 -4.20 2.38
N LEU A 42 12.60 -4.01 2.38
CA LEU A 42 13.24 -2.95 1.58
C LEU A 42 13.08 -3.15 0.09
N ASN A 43 13.16 -4.41 -0.38
CA ASN A 43 13.29 -4.73 -1.79
C ASN A 43 12.03 -5.35 -2.42
N HIS A 44 10.85 -5.32 -1.74
CA HIS A 44 9.62 -5.87 -2.32
C HIS A 44 9.05 -5.03 -3.46
N GLN A 45 9.46 -3.77 -3.58
CA GLN A 45 8.98 -2.87 -4.64
C GLN A 45 9.34 -3.38 -6.04
N ILE A 46 8.65 -2.85 -7.05
CA ILE A 46 8.73 -3.33 -8.44
C ILE A 46 10.14 -3.22 -9.04
N SER A 47 10.86 -2.16 -8.69
CA SER A 47 12.21 -1.85 -9.22
C SER A 47 13.33 -2.61 -8.50
N LEU A 48 13.04 -3.23 -7.37
CA LEU A 48 14.01 -3.89 -6.52
C LEU A 48 13.76 -5.40 -6.47
N MET A 49 14.76 -6.18 -6.07
CA MET A 49 14.67 -7.63 -5.95
C MET A 49 15.25 -8.09 -4.63
N PRO A 50 14.46 -8.75 -3.77
CA PRO A 50 14.97 -9.37 -2.56
C PRO A 50 16.04 -10.41 -2.86
N SER A 51 17.03 -10.53 -1.97
CA SER A 51 18.12 -11.49 -2.11
C SER A 51 17.70 -12.91 -1.72
N THR A 52 16.75 -13.04 -0.78
CA THR A 52 16.28 -14.33 -0.27
C THR A 52 15.11 -14.90 -1.09
N LEU A 53 14.94 -16.21 -1.10
CA LEU A 53 13.81 -16.87 -1.77
C LEU A 53 12.48 -16.48 -1.10
N GLU A 54 12.45 -16.41 0.22
CA GLU A 54 11.29 -15.96 1.00
C GLU A 54 10.87 -14.55 0.63
N GLY A 55 11.83 -13.62 0.53
CA GLY A 55 11.57 -12.25 0.10
C GLY A 55 11.01 -12.18 -1.33
N LYS A 56 11.51 -13.02 -2.25
CA LYS A 56 10.99 -13.14 -3.62
C LYS A 56 9.57 -13.69 -3.65
N ILE A 57 9.24 -14.68 -2.81
CA ILE A 57 7.87 -15.21 -2.66
C ILE A 57 6.94 -14.10 -2.17
N VAL A 58 7.31 -13.40 -1.09
CA VAL A 58 6.51 -12.29 -0.55
C VAL A 58 6.27 -11.21 -1.62
N ARG A 59 7.32 -10.83 -2.35
CA ARG A 59 7.22 -9.85 -3.43
C ARG A 59 6.27 -10.26 -4.54
N LEU A 60 6.26 -11.54 -4.96
CA LEU A 60 5.32 -12.03 -5.97
C LEU A 60 3.90 -12.12 -5.41
N SER A 61 3.75 -12.61 -4.18
CA SER A 61 2.46 -12.69 -3.51
C SER A 61 1.80 -11.32 -3.34
N ASP A 62 2.59 -10.31 -2.96
CA ASP A 62 2.14 -8.92 -2.86
C ASP A 62 1.63 -8.39 -4.21
N LYS A 63 2.36 -8.62 -5.30
CA LYS A 63 1.93 -8.22 -6.64
C LYS A 63 0.66 -8.91 -7.10
N ILE A 64 0.51 -10.20 -6.79
CA ILE A 64 -0.68 -10.98 -7.12
C ILE A 64 -1.87 -10.49 -6.31
N ALA A 65 -1.69 -10.29 -5.00
CA ALA A 65 -2.73 -9.78 -4.13
C ALA A 65 -3.19 -8.39 -4.58
N TYR A 66 -2.24 -7.49 -4.81
CA TYR A 66 -2.51 -6.09 -5.18
C TYR A 66 -3.36 -6.01 -6.46
N ILE A 67 -2.93 -6.65 -7.55
CA ILE A 67 -3.67 -6.57 -8.82
C ILE A 67 -5.07 -7.17 -8.74
N ASN A 68 -5.26 -8.26 -7.97
CA ASN A 68 -6.56 -8.88 -7.82
C ASN A 68 -7.49 -8.07 -6.91
N HIS A 69 -6.98 -7.48 -5.83
CA HIS A 69 -7.75 -6.57 -5.00
C HIS A 69 -8.17 -5.31 -5.75
N ASP A 70 -7.26 -4.73 -6.54
CA ASP A 70 -7.58 -3.55 -7.35
C ASP A 70 -8.66 -3.83 -8.40
N ILE A 71 -8.66 -5.02 -9.01
CA ILE A 71 -9.71 -5.45 -9.93
C ILE A 71 -11.05 -5.59 -9.18
N ASP A 72 -11.07 -6.29 -8.04
CA ASP A 72 -12.28 -6.48 -7.24
C ASP A 72 -12.84 -5.14 -6.74
N ASP A 73 -11.98 -4.21 -6.35
CA ASP A 73 -12.38 -2.87 -5.91
C ASP A 73 -12.91 -2.03 -7.07
N ALA A 74 -12.29 -2.10 -8.25
CA ALA A 74 -12.77 -1.41 -9.45
C ALA A 74 -14.14 -1.93 -9.92
N ILE A 75 -14.36 -3.25 -9.82
CA ILE A 75 -15.65 -3.87 -10.13
C ILE A 75 -16.70 -3.42 -9.10
N ARG A 76 -16.36 -3.45 -7.81
CA ARG A 76 -17.25 -3.00 -6.72
C ARG A 76 -17.62 -1.52 -6.85
N ALA A 77 -16.67 -0.70 -7.28
CA ALA A 77 -16.88 0.72 -7.58
C ALA A 77 -17.59 0.98 -8.92
N GLN A 78 -17.94 -0.06 -9.68
CA GLN A 78 -18.57 0.04 -11.02
C GLN A 78 -17.72 0.83 -12.04
N VAL A 79 -16.42 0.85 -11.87
CA VAL A 79 -15.45 1.45 -12.79
C VAL A 79 -15.02 0.45 -13.86
N LEU A 80 -15.09 -0.84 -13.55
CA LEU A 80 -14.68 -1.96 -14.40
C LEU A 80 -15.70 -3.08 -14.29
N GLN A 81 -15.84 -3.87 -15.37
CA GLN A 81 -16.51 -5.17 -15.35
C GLN A 81 -15.47 -6.26 -15.67
N GLU A 82 -15.70 -7.50 -15.21
CA GLU A 82 -14.77 -8.60 -15.48
C GLU A 82 -14.58 -8.83 -16.99
N GLU A 83 -15.64 -8.58 -17.77
CA GLU A 83 -15.67 -8.70 -19.22
C GLU A 83 -14.83 -7.64 -19.95
N ASP A 84 -14.55 -6.50 -19.32
CA ASP A 84 -13.72 -5.44 -19.89
C ASP A 84 -12.24 -5.84 -19.94
N ILE A 85 -11.84 -6.80 -19.10
CA ILE A 85 -10.47 -7.33 -19.11
C ILE A 85 -10.23 -8.06 -20.43
N PRO A 86 -9.17 -7.68 -21.20
CA PRO A 86 -8.90 -8.29 -22.50
C PRO A 86 -8.84 -9.82 -22.45
N VAL A 87 -9.59 -10.46 -23.36
CA VAL A 87 -9.77 -11.91 -23.40
C VAL A 87 -8.45 -12.67 -23.41
N LYS A 88 -7.43 -12.14 -24.09
CA LYS A 88 -6.09 -12.73 -24.15
C LYS A 88 -5.41 -12.90 -22.78
N TYR A 89 -5.75 -12.06 -21.80
CA TYR A 89 -5.24 -12.22 -20.44
C TYR A 89 -6.11 -13.16 -19.64
N ARG A 90 -7.43 -13.14 -19.84
CA ARG A 90 -8.39 -14.02 -19.18
C ARG A 90 -8.21 -15.49 -19.60
N GLU A 91 -7.88 -15.75 -20.86
CA GLU A 91 -7.58 -17.10 -21.38
C GLU A 91 -6.35 -17.71 -20.70
N VAL A 92 -5.35 -16.91 -20.36
CA VAL A 92 -4.12 -17.39 -19.69
C VAL A 92 -4.28 -17.44 -18.18
N LEU A 93 -4.89 -16.40 -17.58
CA LEU A 93 -4.92 -16.25 -16.13
C LEU A 93 -6.19 -16.77 -15.47
N GLY A 94 -7.31 -16.87 -16.20
CA GLY A 94 -8.64 -17.24 -15.71
C GLY A 94 -9.66 -16.13 -15.88
N PHE A 95 -10.93 -16.53 -15.82
CA PHE A 95 -12.11 -15.68 -16.08
C PHE A 95 -12.77 -15.15 -14.80
N SER A 96 -12.13 -15.38 -13.67
CA SER A 96 -12.57 -14.90 -12.35
C SER A 96 -11.36 -14.65 -11.45
N THR A 97 -11.53 -13.86 -10.40
CA THR A 97 -10.49 -13.64 -9.37
C THR A 97 -9.98 -14.95 -8.79
N GLN A 98 -10.88 -15.91 -8.52
CA GLN A 98 -10.50 -17.21 -7.98
C GLN A 98 -9.65 -18.01 -8.96
N GLU A 99 -10.02 -18.05 -10.25
CA GLU A 99 -9.25 -18.73 -11.28
C GLU A 99 -7.89 -18.07 -11.48
N ARG A 100 -7.84 -16.73 -11.53
CA ARG A 100 -6.59 -15.97 -11.64
C ARG A 100 -5.63 -16.28 -10.50
N LEU A 101 -6.10 -16.22 -9.27
CA LEU A 101 -5.29 -16.55 -8.09
C LEU A 101 -4.77 -17.98 -8.17
N ASN A 102 -5.63 -18.92 -8.52
CA ASN A 102 -5.27 -20.33 -8.64
C ASN A 102 -4.19 -20.54 -9.70
N THR A 103 -4.38 -19.98 -10.90
CA THR A 103 -3.41 -20.08 -12.01
C THR A 103 -2.05 -19.48 -11.61
N LEU A 104 -2.05 -18.27 -11.04
CA LEU A 104 -0.81 -17.57 -10.68
C LEU A 104 -0.03 -18.30 -9.58
N ILE A 105 -0.74 -18.82 -8.56
CA ILE A 105 -0.10 -19.54 -7.46
C ILE A 105 0.45 -20.89 -7.94
N HIS A 106 -0.33 -21.66 -8.67
CA HIS A 106 0.12 -22.95 -9.19
C HIS A 106 1.28 -22.81 -10.16
N ASP A 107 1.23 -21.85 -11.08
CA ASP A 107 2.34 -21.59 -12.01
C ASP A 107 3.65 -21.26 -11.28
N ILE A 108 3.60 -20.39 -10.26
CA ILE A 108 4.80 -20.07 -9.47
C ILE A 108 5.34 -21.32 -8.77
N ILE A 109 4.48 -22.15 -8.18
CA ILE A 109 4.89 -23.38 -7.50
C ILE A 109 5.56 -24.31 -8.50
N GLU A 110 4.92 -24.59 -9.64
CA GLU A 110 5.43 -25.50 -10.65
C GLU A 110 6.74 -25.00 -11.28
N GLN A 111 6.81 -23.69 -11.61
CA GLN A 111 7.99 -23.11 -12.22
C GLN A 111 9.19 -22.98 -11.27
N SER A 112 8.93 -22.88 -9.97
CA SER A 112 9.97 -22.72 -8.94
C SER A 112 10.39 -24.04 -8.28
N TRP A 113 9.64 -25.13 -8.50
CA TRP A 113 9.89 -26.41 -7.86
C TRP A 113 11.30 -26.92 -8.13
N GLU A 114 12.01 -27.30 -7.07
CA GLU A 114 13.40 -27.78 -7.10
C GLU A 114 14.41 -26.79 -7.74
N LYS A 115 14.06 -25.51 -7.90
CA LYS A 115 14.95 -24.46 -8.38
C LYS A 115 15.37 -23.53 -7.25
N ASN A 116 16.55 -22.96 -7.35
CA ASN A 116 17.02 -21.90 -6.46
C ASN A 116 16.57 -20.51 -6.96
N GLU A 117 15.35 -20.44 -7.48
CA GLU A 117 14.76 -19.23 -8.05
C GLU A 117 13.23 -19.29 -7.91
N ILE A 118 12.61 -18.14 -7.64
CA ILE A 118 11.15 -17.99 -7.64
C ILE A 118 10.76 -17.26 -8.92
N CYS A 119 10.02 -17.94 -9.79
CA CYS A 119 9.66 -17.43 -11.10
C CYS A 119 8.27 -17.87 -11.56
N MET A 120 7.77 -17.21 -12.58
CA MET A 120 6.57 -17.58 -13.34
C MET A 120 6.97 -18.10 -14.72
N SER A 121 6.09 -18.86 -15.36
CA SER A 121 6.23 -19.17 -16.78
C SER A 121 6.17 -17.88 -17.62
N PRO A 122 6.81 -17.84 -18.80
CA PRO A 122 6.82 -16.65 -19.64
C PRO A 122 5.42 -16.16 -20.01
N ASP A 123 4.51 -17.07 -20.33
CA ASP A 123 3.15 -16.74 -20.75
C ASP A 123 2.35 -16.10 -19.61
N VAL A 124 2.42 -16.67 -18.42
CA VAL A 124 1.74 -16.15 -17.22
C VAL A 124 2.33 -14.82 -16.80
N ALA A 125 3.66 -14.70 -16.82
CA ALA A 125 4.34 -13.44 -16.51
C ALA A 125 3.96 -12.31 -17.49
N GLN A 126 3.90 -12.61 -18.78
CA GLN A 126 3.50 -11.66 -19.82
C GLN A 126 2.02 -11.26 -19.66
N ALA A 127 1.14 -12.22 -19.42
CA ALA A 127 -0.29 -11.96 -19.20
C ALA A 127 -0.52 -11.09 -17.95
N MET A 128 0.19 -11.39 -16.83
CA MET A 128 0.12 -10.58 -15.61
C MET A 128 0.64 -9.16 -15.82
N GLN A 129 1.75 -8.99 -16.56
CA GLN A 129 2.26 -7.66 -16.90
C GLN A 129 1.28 -6.88 -17.78
N GLY A 130 0.67 -7.54 -18.77
CA GLY A 130 -0.33 -6.92 -19.64
C GLY A 130 -1.60 -6.54 -18.87
N LEU A 131 -2.06 -7.39 -17.96
CA LEU A 131 -3.20 -7.09 -17.07
C LEU A 131 -2.92 -5.87 -16.20
N ARG A 132 -1.72 -5.76 -15.62
CA ARG A 132 -1.32 -4.60 -14.84
C ARG A 132 -1.30 -3.32 -15.68
N GLN A 133 -0.80 -3.38 -16.92
CA GLN A 133 -0.82 -2.23 -17.82
C GLN A 133 -2.25 -1.82 -18.18
N PHE A 134 -3.14 -2.79 -18.40
CA PHE A 134 -4.55 -2.56 -18.63
C PHE A 134 -5.20 -1.83 -17.43
N MET A 135 -4.96 -2.29 -16.20
CA MET A 135 -5.45 -1.64 -14.98
C MET A 135 -4.93 -0.21 -14.86
N PHE A 136 -3.66 0.01 -15.16
CA PHE A 136 -3.09 1.36 -15.12
C PHE A 136 -3.81 2.30 -16.08
N GLN A 137 -4.09 1.86 -17.31
CA GLN A 137 -4.69 2.69 -18.34
C GLN A 137 -6.20 2.93 -18.14
N ASN A 138 -6.92 1.98 -17.55
CA ASN A 138 -8.39 2.01 -17.51
C ASN A 138 -8.97 2.28 -16.12
N VAL A 139 -8.22 1.99 -15.07
CA VAL A 139 -8.68 2.18 -13.69
C VAL A 139 -7.95 3.34 -13.01
N TYR A 140 -6.61 3.28 -12.91
CA TYR A 140 -5.86 4.28 -12.15
C TYR A 140 -5.84 5.68 -12.79
N THR A 141 -6.06 5.78 -14.10
CA THR A 141 -6.18 7.07 -14.80
C THR A 141 -7.63 7.49 -15.02
N ASN A 142 -8.59 6.74 -14.47
CA ASN A 142 -10.02 7.06 -14.63
C ASN A 142 -10.35 8.40 -13.97
N PRO A 143 -11.04 9.33 -14.66
CA PRO A 143 -11.38 10.65 -14.13
C PRO A 143 -12.23 10.61 -12.85
N VAL A 144 -13.08 9.59 -12.68
CA VAL A 144 -13.92 9.41 -11.48
C VAL A 144 -13.02 9.11 -10.26
N ALA A 145 -12.09 8.16 -10.40
CA ALA A 145 -11.13 7.85 -9.35
C ALA A 145 -10.23 9.05 -9.02
N LYS A 146 -9.79 9.79 -10.03
CA LYS A 146 -8.98 11.01 -9.87
C LYS A 146 -9.69 12.12 -9.10
N GLY A 147 -11.00 12.26 -9.26
CA GLY A 147 -11.80 13.24 -8.52
C GLY A 147 -11.82 12.95 -7.01
N GLU A 148 -11.96 11.69 -6.62
CA GLU A 148 -11.94 11.28 -5.21
C GLU A 148 -10.52 11.34 -4.62
N GLU A 149 -9.49 11.01 -5.40
CA GLU A 149 -8.07 11.17 -4.99
C GLU A 149 -7.74 12.62 -4.60
N THR A 150 -8.23 13.59 -5.38
CA THR A 150 -8.03 15.01 -5.06
C THR A 150 -8.68 15.40 -3.73
N LYS A 151 -9.92 14.95 -3.49
CA LYS A 151 -10.61 15.20 -2.22
C LYS A 151 -9.90 14.53 -1.04
N ALA A 152 -9.43 13.29 -1.22
CA ALA A 152 -8.67 12.58 -0.21
C ALA A 152 -7.37 13.32 0.14
N LYS A 153 -6.65 13.81 -0.87
CA LYS A 153 -5.43 14.60 -0.66
C LYS A 153 -5.70 15.86 0.14
N GLU A 154 -6.73 16.64 -0.23
CA GLU A 154 -7.12 17.85 0.51
C GLU A 154 -7.53 17.54 1.96
N LEU A 155 -8.22 16.43 2.18
CA LEU A 155 -8.60 15.95 3.51
C LEU A 155 -7.37 15.67 4.36
N LEU A 156 -6.41 14.92 3.83
CA LEU A 156 -5.17 14.57 4.54
C LEU A 156 -4.31 15.80 4.83
N GLU A 157 -4.17 16.73 3.88
CA GLU A 157 -3.45 17.99 4.07
C GLU A 157 -4.05 18.83 5.21
N ARG A 158 -5.37 18.91 5.29
CA ARG A 158 -6.06 19.63 6.38
C ARG A 158 -5.87 18.94 7.72
N LEU A 159 -5.96 17.62 7.77
CA LEU A 159 -5.70 16.85 9.00
C LEU A 159 -4.26 17.04 9.47
N PHE A 160 -3.30 17.02 8.55
CA PHE A 160 -1.88 17.23 8.86
C PHE A 160 -1.63 18.61 9.50
N VAL A 161 -2.13 19.67 8.86
CA VAL A 161 -2.00 21.05 9.40
C VAL A 161 -2.72 21.20 10.75
N TYR A 162 -3.85 20.53 10.93
CA TYR A 162 -4.61 20.55 12.18
C TYR A 162 -3.84 19.87 13.31
N TYR A 163 -3.33 18.66 13.10
CA TYR A 163 -2.55 17.94 14.11
C TYR A 163 -1.23 18.62 14.43
N LEU A 164 -0.56 19.27 13.46
CA LEU A 164 0.62 20.09 13.75
C LEU A 164 0.33 21.25 14.72
N LYS A 165 -0.88 21.81 14.67
CA LYS A 165 -1.30 22.89 15.58
C LYS A 165 -1.83 22.37 16.92
N HIS A 166 -2.22 21.10 16.97
CA HIS A 166 -2.89 20.45 18.09
C HIS A 166 -2.20 19.12 18.41
N ILE A 167 -0.89 19.19 18.67
CA ILE A 167 -0.03 18.02 18.96
C ILE A 167 -0.57 17.21 20.13
N GLU A 168 -1.20 17.87 21.11
CA GLU A 168 -1.80 17.27 22.29
C GLU A 168 -2.94 16.28 21.99
N LEU A 169 -3.50 16.31 20.78
CA LEU A 169 -4.55 15.40 20.33
C LEU A 169 -4.02 14.07 19.77
N LEU A 170 -2.71 13.95 19.65
CA LEU A 170 -2.10 12.70 19.18
C LEU A 170 -2.24 11.60 20.25
N PRO A 171 -2.39 10.32 19.86
CA PRO A 171 -2.35 9.21 20.80
C PRO A 171 -1.01 9.15 21.55
N ARG A 172 -1.05 8.60 22.78
CA ARG A 172 0.10 8.57 23.69
C ARG A 172 1.37 7.98 23.07
N TYR A 173 1.25 6.97 22.21
CA TYR A 173 2.38 6.38 21.50
C TYR A 173 3.15 7.43 20.66
N TYR A 174 2.45 8.27 19.93
CA TYR A 174 3.04 9.32 19.09
C TYR A 174 3.59 10.49 19.93
N LEU A 175 2.92 10.81 21.06
CA LEU A 175 3.47 11.81 22.00
C LEU A 175 4.79 11.36 22.61
N GLN A 176 4.94 10.05 22.89
CA GLN A 176 6.20 9.48 23.36
C GLN A 176 7.32 9.62 22.33
N MET A 177 7.01 9.48 21.03
CA MET A 177 8.02 9.69 19.97
C MET A 177 8.56 11.12 19.95
N LEU A 178 7.70 12.11 20.26
CA LEU A 178 8.13 13.52 20.42
C LEU A 178 9.01 13.71 21.65
N GLU A 179 8.67 13.09 22.78
CA GLU A 179 9.51 13.10 24.00
C GLU A 179 10.87 12.45 23.75
N ASP A 180 10.94 11.43 22.89
CA ASP A 180 12.15 10.75 22.45
C ASP A 180 12.98 11.60 21.45
N GLY A 181 12.47 12.78 21.01
CA GLY A 181 13.20 13.74 20.18
C GLY A 181 12.88 13.67 18.68
N GLU A 182 11.83 12.95 18.27
CA GLU A 182 11.35 12.98 16.87
C GLU A 182 10.71 14.33 16.53
N GLU A 183 10.81 14.75 15.27
CA GLU A 183 10.24 16.03 14.81
C GLU A 183 8.71 15.96 14.69
N ASN A 184 8.03 17.07 15.01
CA ASN A 184 6.57 17.15 15.04
C ASN A 184 5.91 16.77 13.72
N ASP A 185 6.44 17.28 12.61
CA ASP A 185 5.93 17.00 11.26
C ASP A 185 6.06 15.53 10.90
N ARG A 186 7.15 14.90 11.29
CA ARG A 186 7.40 13.47 11.10
C ARG A 186 6.41 12.62 11.88
N VAL A 187 6.23 12.91 13.15
CA VAL A 187 5.31 12.16 14.03
C VAL A 187 3.86 12.30 13.57
N VAL A 188 3.46 13.50 13.15
CA VAL A 188 2.10 13.73 12.60
C VAL A 188 1.92 12.98 11.28
N CYS A 189 2.94 12.96 10.42
CA CYS A 189 2.90 12.21 9.17
C CYS A 189 2.73 10.70 9.43
N ASP A 190 3.52 10.12 10.36
CA ASP A 190 3.43 8.71 10.74
C ASP A 190 2.03 8.36 11.33
N TYR A 191 1.46 9.26 12.13
CA TYR A 191 0.12 9.06 12.67
C TYR A 191 -0.95 9.02 11.58
N ILE A 192 -0.92 9.99 10.65
CA ILE A 192 -1.89 10.05 9.54
C ILE A 192 -1.70 8.87 8.59
N ALA A 193 -0.48 8.49 8.28
CA ALA A 193 -0.16 7.33 7.44
C ALA A 193 -0.67 6.00 8.03
N GLY A 194 -0.80 5.92 9.35
CA GLY A 194 -1.38 4.76 10.04
C GLY A 194 -2.92 4.74 10.11
N MET A 195 -3.60 5.76 9.59
CA MET A 195 -5.06 5.79 9.56
C MET A 195 -5.63 4.92 8.46
N THR A 196 -6.78 4.28 8.74
CA THR A 196 -7.64 3.77 7.66
C THR A 196 -8.42 4.92 7.03
N ASP A 197 -8.87 4.75 5.78
CA ASP A 197 -9.67 5.76 5.07
C ASP A 197 -10.90 6.18 5.88
N THR A 198 -11.63 5.21 6.41
CA THR A 198 -12.82 5.45 7.26
C THR A 198 -12.47 6.27 8.50
N TYR A 199 -11.32 5.99 9.14
CA TYR A 199 -10.89 6.73 10.32
C TYR A 199 -10.47 8.15 9.98
N ALA A 200 -9.76 8.36 8.88
CA ALA A 200 -9.37 9.69 8.40
C ALA A 200 -10.60 10.55 8.08
N VAL A 201 -11.59 10.00 7.37
CA VAL A 201 -12.86 10.68 7.08
C VAL A 201 -13.61 11.01 8.36
N LYS A 202 -13.68 10.10 9.34
CA LYS A 202 -14.29 10.34 10.65
C LYS A 202 -13.61 11.49 11.38
N LYS A 203 -12.28 11.51 11.44
CA LYS A 203 -11.51 12.58 12.10
C LYS A 203 -11.66 13.92 11.40
N PHE A 204 -11.68 13.90 10.07
CA PHE A 204 -11.97 15.11 9.31
C PHE A 204 -13.37 15.67 9.63
N THR A 205 -14.38 14.82 9.67
CA THR A 205 -15.74 15.22 10.00
C THR A 205 -15.81 15.79 11.42
N GLU A 206 -15.17 15.12 12.39
CA GLU A 206 -15.11 15.56 13.79
C GLU A 206 -14.52 16.98 13.94
N PHE A 207 -13.47 17.30 13.18
CA PHE A 207 -12.73 18.55 13.35
C PHE A 207 -13.20 19.71 12.44
N PHE A 208 -13.79 19.39 11.29
CA PHE A 208 -14.06 20.40 10.26
C PHE A 208 -15.54 20.56 9.89
N ILE A 209 -16.40 19.61 10.31
CA ILE A 209 -17.82 19.67 10.01
C ILE A 209 -18.59 19.94 11.32
N PRO A 210 -19.33 21.06 11.40
CA PRO A 210 -20.14 21.33 12.58
C PRO A 210 -21.22 20.29 12.79
N GLU A 211 -21.42 19.87 14.04
CA GLU A 211 -22.60 19.03 14.37
C GLU A 211 -23.89 19.87 14.24
N SER A 212 -24.94 19.26 13.68
CA SER A 212 -26.26 19.86 13.68
C SER A 212 -26.83 19.88 15.10
N TRP A 213 -27.56 20.95 15.45
CA TRP A 213 -28.27 21.00 16.71
C TRP A 213 -29.24 19.84 16.80
N LYS A 214 -29.08 19.01 17.84
CA LYS A 214 -30.06 17.96 18.15
C LYS A 214 -31.27 18.66 18.77
N ASN A 215 -32.39 18.69 18.02
CA ASN A 215 -33.70 19.06 18.58
C ASN A 215 -34.20 17.97 19.49
#